data_79bd2a61cd97fc6470a68ff9716aee60
#
_entry.id   79bd2a61cd97fc6470a68ff9716aee60
#
_cell.length_a   1.000
_cell.length_b   1.000
_cell.length_c   1.000
_cell.angle_alpha   90.00
_cell.angle_beta   90.00
_cell.angle_gamma   90.00
#
_symmetry.space_group_name_H-M   'P 1'
#
loop_
_entity.id
_entity.type
_entity.pdbx_description
1 polymer ?
#
loop_
_entity_poly.entity_id
_entity_poly.type
_entity_poly.pdbx_seq_one_letter_code
_entity_poly.pdbx_strand_id
1 'polypeptide(L)'
;MFIALAAWQAYAQSATRQTGKTQPAIAEPASQRRFLVWKVTSPTATVYLVGSIHVATPELYPLPQGMESAFAASKVLAVEVNIKNIDASKSNQLAQEMGVYGPGDSLSKHISKQTSDALDSFCTKNGVPRETLEGLKPWLAALTSAVIAFQQAGEDFHMGVDEHFLNEATPAQR
;
A
#
# COMPACT_ATOMS: atom_id res chain seq x y z
N MET A 1 -3.30 6.68 0.64
CA MET A 1 -2.47 6.60 1.87
C MET A 1 -1.00 6.65 1.45
N PHE A 2 -0.43 7.87 1.26
CA PHE A 2 0.88 8.11 0.63
C PHE A 2 1.84 8.94 1.50
N ILE A 3 1.81 8.77 2.80
CA ILE A 3 2.53 9.63 3.73
C ILE A 3 4.00 9.21 3.93
N ALA A 4 4.41 8.04 3.45
CA ALA A 4 5.75 7.49 3.69
C ALA A 4 6.80 7.80 2.60
N LEU A 5 6.49 8.61 1.58
CA LEU A 5 7.32 8.73 0.38
C LEU A 5 8.65 9.49 0.57
N ALA A 6 8.74 10.44 1.47
CA ALA A 6 9.96 11.26 1.61
C ALA A 6 11.12 10.53 2.31
N ALA A 7 10.83 9.70 3.31
CA ALA A 7 11.84 8.85 3.95
C ALA A 7 12.26 7.68 3.03
N TRP A 8 11.43 7.35 2.07
CA TRP A 8 11.60 6.20 1.19
C TRP A 8 12.54 6.46 0.02
N GLN A 9 12.55 7.65 -0.58
CA GLN A 9 13.46 7.95 -1.69
C GLN A 9 14.94 7.82 -1.30
N ALA A 10 15.30 8.10 -0.06
CA ALA A 10 16.67 7.93 0.44
C ALA A 10 17.05 6.46 0.66
N TYR A 11 16.06 5.59 1.00
CA TYR A 11 16.30 4.18 1.28
C TYR A 11 16.25 3.29 0.02
N ALA A 12 15.36 3.58 -0.92
CA ALA A 12 15.21 2.80 -2.17
C ALA A 12 16.47 2.83 -3.06
N GLN A 13 17.34 3.83 -2.91
CA GLN A 13 18.59 3.94 -3.67
C GLN A 13 19.74 3.09 -3.11
N SER A 14 19.62 2.54 -1.89
CA SER A 14 20.69 1.77 -1.24
C SER A 14 20.46 0.26 -1.14
N ALA A 15 19.27 -0.23 -1.46
CA ALA A 15 18.93 -1.66 -1.36
C ALA A 15 19.31 -2.42 -2.63
N THR A 16 20.55 -2.89 -2.71
CA THR A 16 20.98 -3.90 -3.68
C THR A 16 20.25 -5.22 -3.36
N ARG A 17 19.47 -5.71 -4.32
CA ARG A 17 18.70 -6.95 -4.28
C ARG A 17 19.51 -8.13 -3.74
N GLN A 18 19.19 -8.61 -2.55
CA GLN A 18 19.54 -9.98 -2.16
C GLN A 18 18.37 -10.89 -2.53
N THR A 19 18.55 -11.66 -3.57
CA THR A 19 17.59 -12.69 -4.01
C THR A 19 17.70 -13.92 -3.10
N GLY A 20 16.92 -13.93 -2.01
CA GLY A 20 16.62 -15.16 -1.28
C GLY A 20 15.62 -15.98 -2.11
N LYS A 21 15.98 -17.22 -2.47
CA LYS A 21 15.07 -18.17 -3.14
C LYS A 21 13.96 -18.56 -2.18
N THR A 22 12.83 -17.88 -2.23
CA THR A 22 11.56 -18.38 -1.72
C THR A 22 10.99 -19.36 -2.76
N GLN A 23 10.65 -20.56 -2.32
CA GLN A 23 9.97 -21.57 -3.14
C GLN A 23 8.66 -20.95 -3.64
N PRO A 24 8.36 -20.95 -4.96
CA PRO A 24 7.15 -20.33 -5.46
C PRO A 24 5.94 -21.09 -4.88
N ALA A 25 5.08 -20.36 -4.17
CA ALA A 25 3.74 -20.85 -3.87
C ALA A 25 3.08 -21.19 -5.22
N ILE A 26 2.46 -22.37 -5.33
CA ILE A 26 1.72 -22.76 -6.52
C ILE A 26 0.59 -21.75 -6.66
N ALA A 27 0.72 -20.82 -7.59
CA ALA A 27 -0.31 -19.82 -7.84
C ALA A 27 -1.57 -20.54 -8.32
N GLU A 28 -2.69 -20.36 -7.60
CA GLU A 28 -3.97 -20.87 -8.07
C GLU A 28 -4.30 -20.29 -9.45
N PRO A 29 -4.84 -21.09 -10.38
CA PRO A 29 -5.27 -20.58 -11.68
C PRO A 29 -6.21 -19.40 -11.49
N ALA A 30 -6.06 -18.35 -12.29
CA ALA A 30 -6.87 -17.13 -12.20
C ALA A 30 -8.39 -17.40 -12.20
N SER A 31 -8.82 -18.50 -12.83
CA SER A 31 -10.21 -18.96 -12.86
C SER A 31 -10.74 -19.50 -11.52
N GLN A 32 -9.88 -19.82 -10.54
CA GLN A 32 -10.27 -20.34 -9.23
C GLN A 32 -10.15 -19.30 -8.10
N ARG A 33 -9.55 -18.13 -8.39
CA ARG A 33 -9.44 -17.08 -7.39
C ARG A 33 -10.81 -16.51 -7.07
N ARG A 34 -11.17 -16.50 -5.78
CA ARG A 34 -12.41 -15.89 -5.31
C ARG A 34 -12.18 -14.42 -5.06
N PHE A 35 -12.97 -13.58 -5.71
CA PHE A 35 -12.96 -12.14 -5.53
C PHE A 35 -14.29 -11.65 -5.00
N LEU A 36 -14.24 -10.55 -4.27
CA LEU A 36 -15.41 -9.92 -3.71
C LEU A 36 -16.00 -8.95 -4.74
N VAL A 37 -16.98 -9.41 -5.50
CA VAL A 37 -17.73 -8.59 -6.46
C VAL A 37 -19.21 -8.79 -6.23
N TRP A 38 -19.93 -7.72 -5.96
CA TRP A 38 -21.38 -7.71 -5.84
C TRP A 38 -22.00 -6.82 -6.89
N LYS A 39 -23.09 -7.30 -7.48
CA LYS A 39 -23.93 -6.53 -8.38
C LYS A 39 -25.22 -6.14 -7.67
N VAL A 40 -25.50 -4.84 -7.57
CA VAL A 40 -26.72 -4.29 -7.02
C VAL A 40 -27.47 -3.61 -8.15
N THR A 41 -28.73 -4.00 -8.38
CA THR A 41 -29.58 -3.45 -9.44
C THR A 41 -30.82 -2.82 -8.86
N SER A 42 -31.22 -1.69 -9.45
CA SER A 42 -32.50 -1.03 -9.26
C SER A 42 -33.19 -0.82 -10.61
N PRO A 43 -34.44 -0.33 -10.67
CA PRO A 43 -35.10 -0.02 -11.95
C PRO A 43 -34.34 1.00 -12.81
N THR A 44 -33.48 1.82 -12.20
CA THR A 44 -32.81 2.96 -12.87
C THR A 44 -31.29 2.86 -12.90
N ALA A 45 -30.70 1.97 -12.11
CA ALA A 45 -29.24 1.92 -11.96
C ALA A 45 -28.72 0.52 -11.67
N THR A 46 -27.48 0.28 -12.07
CA THR A 46 -26.68 -0.87 -11.64
C THR A 46 -25.39 -0.37 -11.02
N VAL A 47 -25.04 -0.89 -9.84
CA VAL A 47 -23.80 -0.61 -9.11
C VAL A 47 -23.05 -1.92 -8.91
N TYR A 48 -21.77 -1.91 -9.12
CA TYR A 48 -20.86 -2.99 -8.76
C TYR A 48 -20.02 -2.55 -7.56
N LEU A 49 -20.02 -3.36 -6.52
CA LEU A 49 -19.14 -3.19 -5.38
C LEU A 49 -18.00 -4.21 -5.52
N VAL A 50 -16.78 -3.71 -5.56
CA VAL A 50 -15.58 -4.53 -5.80
C VAL A 50 -14.66 -4.39 -4.61
N GLY A 51 -14.25 -5.53 -4.03
CA GLY A 51 -13.22 -5.54 -3.00
C GLY A 51 -11.88 -5.20 -3.60
N SER A 52 -11.16 -4.27 -2.97
CA SER A 52 -9.86 -3.79 -3.42
C SER A 52 -8.75 -4.11 -2.42
N ILE A 53 -7.52 -4.16 -2.92
CA ILE A 53 -6.28 -4.16 -2.15
C ILE A 53 -5.35 -3.09 -2.71
N HIS A 54 -4.60 -2.42 -1.83
CA HIS A 54 -3.75 -1.29 -2.23
C HIS A 54 -2.32 -1.68 -2.59
N VAL A 55 -1.92 -2.91 -2.27
CA VAL A 55 -0.60 -3.47 -2.61
C VAL A 55 -0.79 -4.88 -3.14
N ALA A 56 -0.01 -5.26 -4.15
CA ALA A 56 -0.09 -6.59 -4.74
C ALA A 56 1.26 -7.00 -5.35
N THR A 57 1.33 -8.26 -5.76
CA THR A 57 2.41 -8.80 -6.57
C THR A 57 1.93 -9.01 -8.00
N PRO A 58 2.85 -9.17 -8.98
CA PRO A 58 2.49 -9.46 -10.37
C PRO A 58 1.58 -10.67 -10.55
N GLU A 59 1.64 -11.64 -9.62
CA GLU A 59 0.85 -12.86 -9.65
C GLU A 59 -0.66 -12.61 -9.45
N LEU A 60 -1.04 -11.41 -8.98
CA LEU A 60 -2.45 -11.02 -8.90
C LEU A 60 -3.07 -10.90 -10.30
N TYR A 61 -2.26 -10.54 -11.29
CA TYR A 61 -2.72 -10.24 -12.66
C TYR A 61 -2.60 -11.46 -13.60
N PRO A 62 -3.51 -11.59 -14.57
CA PRO A 62 -4.66 -10.70 -14.80
C PRO A 62 -5.68 -10.79 -13.69
N LEU A 63 -6.40 -9.69 -13.45
CA LEU A 63 -7.54 -9.68 -12.52
C LEU A 63 -8.62 -10.63 -13.04
N PRO A 64 -9.49 -11.15 -12.16
CA PRO A 64 -10.58 -12.00 -12.59
C PRO A 64 -11.51 -11.29 -13.55
N GLN A 65 -11.96 -12.04 -14.54
CA GLN A 65 -12.86 -11.53 -15.57
C GLN A 65 -14.14 -10.87 -15.01
N GLY A 66 -14.61 -11.32 -13.83
CA GLY A 66 -15.77 -10.69 -13.17
C GLY A 66 -15.54 -9.25 -12.75
N MET A 67 -14.32 -8.92 -12.31
CA MET A 67 -13.93 -7.54 -11.95
C MET A 67 -13.80 -6.67 -13.21
N GLU A 68 -13.08 -7.15 -14.21
CA GLU A 68 -12.89 -6.46 -15.49
C GLU A 68 -14.23 -6.22 -16.21
N SER A 69 -15.12 -7.22 -16.21
CA SER A 69 -16.45 -7.08 -16.80
C SER A 69 -17.34 -6.08 -16.05
N ALA A 70 -17.25 -6.03 -14.72
CA ALA A 70 -17.96 -5.06 -13.90
C ALA A 70 -17.47 -3.63 -14.20
N PHE A 71 -16.16 -3.45 -14.29
CA PHE A 71 -15.55 -2.17 -14.65
C PHE A 71 -15.95 -1.74 -16.05
N ALA A 72 -15.82 -2.60 -17.06
CA ALA A 72 -16.19 -2.31 -18.45
C ALA A 72 -17.67 -1.94 -18.62
N ALA A 73 -18.58 -2.53 -17.80
CA ALA A 73 -20.00 -2.21 -17.80
C ALA A 73 -20.34 -0.91 -17.05
N SER A 74 -19.39 -0.31 -16.35
CA SER A 74 -19.61 0.87 -15.51
C SER A 74 -19.28 2.16 -16.25
N LYS A 75 -20.14 3.17 -16.07
CA LYS A 75 -19.94 4.52 -16.63
C LYS A 75 -19.16 5.44 -15.69
N VAL A 76 -19.09 5.08 -14.42
CA VAL A 76 -18.44 5.87 -13.37
C VAL A 76 -17.61 4.91 -12.52
N LEU A 77 -16.36 5.27 -12.26
CA LEU A 77 -15.50 4.64 -11.28
C LEU A 77 -15.51 5.49 -10.00
N ALA A 78 -15.81 4.87 -8.86
CA ALA A 78 -15.66 5.47 -7.55
C ALA A 78 -14.62 4.66 -6.77
N VAL A 79 -13.59 5.31 -6.27
CA VAL A 79 -12.53 4.74 -5.43
C VAL A 79 -12.48 5.44 -4.10
N GLU A 80 -11.86 4.83 -3.09
CA GLU A 80 -11.71 5.44 -1.76
C GLU A 80 -10.96 6.76 -1.84
N VAL A 81 -9.86 6.78 -2.60
CA VAL A 81 -9.06 7.99 -2.85
C VAL A 81 -8.54 7.97 -4.28
N ASN A 82 -8.77 9.06 -5.01
CA ASN A 82 -8.12 9.23 -6.32
C ASN A 82 -6.66 9.68 -6.12
N ILE A 83 -5.76 8.70 -6.08
CA ILE A 83 -4.33 8.91 -5.85
C ILE A 83 -3.66 9.82 -6.89
N LYS A 84 -4.23 9.91 -8.12
CA LYS A 84 -3.71 10.80 -9.18
C LYS A 84 -3.93 12.27 -8.88
N ASN A 85 -4.86 12.58 -7.99
CA ASN A 85 -5.22 13.95 -7.60
C ASN A 85 -4.62 14.35 -6.24
N ILE A 86 -3.81 13.50 -5.61
CA ILE A 86 -3.16 13.82 -4.34
C ILE A 86 -1.98 14.78 -4.58
N ASP A 87 -1.99 15.90 -3.88
CA ASP A 87 -0.81 16.77 -3.79
C ASP A 87 0.24 16.12 -2.88
N ALA A 88 1.24 15.49 -3.51
CA ALA A 88 2.30 14.81 -2.80
C ALA A 88 3.13 15.75 -1.91
N SER A 89 3.32 17.00 -2.34
CA SER A 89 4.06 18.02 -1.55
C SER A 89 3.33 18.34 -0.25
N LYS A 90 2.03 18.61 -0.35
CA LYS A 90 1.19 18.88 0.82
C LYS A 90 1.08 17.67 1.74
N SER A 91 0.96 16.48 1.18
CA SER A 91 0.92 15.23 1.97
C SER A 91 2.22 14.99 2.73
N ASN A 92 3.37 15.23 2.08
CA ASN A 92 4.68 15.13 2.73
C ASN A 92 4.86 16.19 3.82
N GLN A 93 4.43 17.43 3.58
CA GLN A 93 4.47 18.48 4.60
C GLN A 93 3.65 18.09 5.83
N LEU A 94 2.41 17.63 5.64
CA LEU A 94 1.56 17.18 6.74
C LEU A 94 2.18 16.00 7.49
N ALA A 95 2.81 15.05 6.79
CA ALA A 95 3.50 13.94 7.43
C ALA A 95 4.67 14.40 8.29
N GLN A 96 5.46 15.38 7.84
CA GLN A 96 6.54 15.97 8.62
C GLN A 96 6.00 16.70 9.87
N GLU A 97 5.00 17.55 9.71
CA GLU A 97 4.42 18.31 10.82
C GLU A 97 3.75 17.43 11.88
N MET A 98 3.01 16.42 11.45
CA MET A 98 2.19 15.59 12.33
C MET A 98 2.85 14.29 12.77
N GLY A 99 3.79 13.77 11.99
CA GLY A 99 4.36 12.44 12.14
C GLY A 99 5.79 12.38 12.65
N VAL A 100 6.49 13.52 12.71
CA VAL A 100 7.88 13.58 13.16
C VAL A 100 7.95 14.25 14.53
N TYR A 101 8.86 13.78 15.38
CA TYR A 101 9.14 14.41 16.67
C TYR A 101 10.03 15.63 16.50
N GLY A 102 9.89 16.60 17.40
CA GLY A 102 10.80 17.73 17.50
C GLY A 102 12.15 17.34 18.11
N PRO A 103 13.13 18.29 18.10
CA PRO A 103 14.45 18.06 18.68
C PRO A 103 14.38 17.58 20.15
N GLY A 104 15.13 16.55 20.46
CA GLY A 104 15.22 15.99 21.83
C GLY A 104 14.11 15.01 22.19
N ASP A 105 13.16 14.73 21.29
CA ASP A 105 12.15 13.70 21.48
C ASP A 105 12.33 12.54 20.50
N SER A 106 11.78 11.36 20.84
CA SER A 106 12.01 10.13 20.05
C SER A 106 10.95 9.06 20.32
N LEU A 107 10.77 8.16 19.36
CA LEU A 107 9.81 7.06 19.44
C LEU A 107 9.98 6.21 20.71
N SER A 108 11.20 5.90 21.08
CA SER A 108 11.50 5.06 22.26
C SER A 108 10.98 5.64 23.58
N LYS A 109 10.73 6.96 23.66
CA LYS A 109 10.13 7.60 24.84
C LYS A 109 8.62 7.43 24.93
N HIS A 110 7.97 7.01 23.84
CA HIS A 110 6.51 6.97 23.69
C HIS A 110 5.95 5.56 23.48
N ILE A 111 6.80 4.54 23.48
CA ILE A 111 6.40 3.14 23.33
C ILE A 111 6.87 2.31 24.52
N SER A 112 6.22 1.18 24.78
CA SER A 112 6.66 0.25 25.83
C SER A 112 8.00 -0.42 25.47
N LYS A 113 8.71 -0.90 26.50
CA LYS A 113 9.92 -1.69 26.27
C LYS A 113 9.64 -2.89 25.34
N GLN A 114 8.54 -3.60 25.55
CA GLN A 114 8.15 -4.73 24.72
C GLN A 114 7.98 -4.32 23.24
N THR A 115 7.35 -3.18 22.97
CA THR A 115 7.18 -2.65 21.61
C THR A 115 8.53 -2.25 21.01
N SER A 116 9.41 -1.64 21.80
CA SER A 116 10.77 -1.29 21.37
C SER A 116 11.57 -2.53 20.98
N ASP A 117 11.58 -3.57 21.82
CA ASP A 117 12.28 -4.83 21.55
C ASP A 117 11.75 -5.53 20.28
N ALA A 118 10.43 -5.48 20.06
CA ALA A 118 9.81 -6.00 18.83
C ALA A 118 10.23 -5.21 17.59
N LEU A 119 10.32 -3.89 17.72
CA LEU A 119 10.74 -3.00 16.64
C LEU A 119 12.23 -3.19 16.31
N ASP A 120 13.09 -3.39 17.31
CA ASP A 120 14.50 -3.70 17.11
C ASP A 120 14.69 -5.04 16.35
N SER A 121 13.88 -6.04 16.72
CA SER A 121 13.84 -7.33 16.04
C SER A 121 13.35 -7.19 14.59
N PHE A 122 12.33 -6.36 14.35
CA PHE A 122 11.83 -6.03 13.01
C PHE A 122 12.91 -5.35 12.17
N CYS A 123 13.58 -4.33 12.72
CA CYS A 123 14.64 -3.59 12.03
C CYS A 123 15.79 -4.51 11.64
N THR A 124 16.26 -5.34 12.59
CA THR A 124 17.32 -6.33 12.34
C THR A 124 16.93 -7.31 11.23
N LYS A 125 15.72 -7.87 11.29
CA LYS A 125 15.22 -8.84 10.30
C LYS A 125 15.14 -8.25 8.90
N ASN A 126 14.76 -6.98 8.78
CA ASN A 126 14.55 -6.32 7.49
C ASN A 126 15.73 -5.47 7.02
N GLY A 127 16.85 -5.48 7.74
CA GLY A 127 18.06 -4.73 7.39
C GLY A 127 17.86 -3.20 7.43
N VAL A 128 16.97 -2.72 8.31
CA VAL A 128 16.64 -1.30 8.45
C VAL A 128 17.34 -0.73 9.67
N PRO A 129 18.08 0.38 9.56
CA PRO A 129 18.62 1.06 10.73
C PRO A 129 17.49 1.50 11.67
N ARG A 130 17.65 1.26 12.98
CA ARG A 130 16.65 1.64 14.00
C ARG A 130 16.36 3.13 13.99
N GLU A 131 17.38 3.92 13.70
CA GLU A 131 17.34 5.38 13.60
C GLU A 131 16.34 5.89 12.56
N THR A 132 16.08 5.09 11.53
CA THR A 132 15.07 5.40 10.48
C THR A 132 13.67 5.62 11.07
N LEU A 133 13.36 4.91 12.15
CA LEU A 133 12.05 4.96 12.80
C LEU A 133 12.04 5.83 14.06
N GLU A 134 13.21 6.12 14.65
CA GLU A 134 13.32 6.76 15.97
C GLU A 134 12.78 8.18 16.00
N GLY A 135 12.92 8.92 14.90
CA GLY A 135 12.38 10.28 14.78
C GLY A 135 10.88 10.35 14.49
N LEU A 136 10.23 9.19 14.26
CA LEU A 136 8.82 9.13 13.87
C LEU A 136 7.90 8.94 15.07
N LYS A 137 6.74 9.58 15.04
CA LYS A 137 5.67 9.27 16.00
C LYS A 137 5.09 7.87 15.75
N PRO A 138 4.46 7.21 16.75
CA PRO A 138 4.08 5.81 16.67
C PRO A 138 3.26 5.44 15.42
N TRP A 139 2.31 6.27 15.02
CA TRP A 139 1.49 6.00 13.85
C TRP A 139 2.29 6.00 12.54
N LEU A 140 3.24 6.94 12.37
CA LEU A 140 4.06 7.01 11.17
C LEU A 140 5.14 5.92 11.18
N ALA A 141 5.71 5.59 12.33
CA ALA A 141 6.62 4.46 12.48
C ALA A 141 5.93 3.12 12.12
N ALA A 142 4.69 2.91 12.58
CA ALA A 142 3.92 1.72 12.23
C ALA A 142 3.62 1.64 10.74
N LEU A 143 3.19 2.75 10.12
CA LEU A 143 2.95 2.82 8.67
C LEU A 143 4.23 2.56 7.87
N THR A 144 5.34 3.19 8.26
CA THR A 144 6.65 2.97 7.61
C THR A 144 7.09 1.51 7.73
N SER A 145 6.92 0.89 8.89
CA SER A 145 7.24 -0.52 9.09
C SER A 145 6.38 -1.44 8.21
N ALA A 146 5.08 -1.14 8.06
CA ALA A 146 4.19 -1.90 7.18
C ALA A 146 4.63 -1.80 5.70
N VAL A 147 4.98 -0.59 5.24
CA VAL A 147 5.50 -0.39 3.87
C VAL A 147 6.77 -1.20 3.63
N ILE A 148 7.72 -1.17 4.59
CA ILE A 148 8.95 -1.97 4.51
C ILE A 148 8.63 -3.46 4.43
N ALA A 149 7.72 -3.96 5.27
CA ALA A 149 7.32 -5.36 5.26
C ALA A 149 6.72 -5.80 3.92
N PHE A 150 5.83 -5.01 3.34
CA PHE A 150 5.23 -5.28 2.03
C PHE A 150 6.29 -5.34 0.93
N GLN A 151 7.23 -4.40 0.91
CA GLN A 151 8.32 -4.38 -0.07
C GLN A 151 9.26 -5.58 0.06
N GLN A 152 9.58 -5.98 1.29
CA GLN A 152 10.37 -7.20 1.52
C GLN A 152 9.64 -8.47 1.09
N ALA A 153 8.30 -8.46 1.12
CA ALA A 153 7.46 -9.53 0.58
C ALA A 153 7.34 -9.49 -0.96
N GLY A 154 7.91 -8.48 -1.63
CA GLY A 154 7.82 -8.32 -3.08
C GLY A 154 6.52 -7.67 -3.55
N GLU A 155 5.76 -7.08 -2.64
CA GLU A 155 4.52 -6.37 -2.96
C GLU A 155 4.81 -4.93 -3.41
N ASP A 156 4.03 -4.45 -4.36
CA ASP A 156 4.15 -3.12 -4.96
C ASP A 156 2.82 -2.36 -4.81
N PHE A 157 2.90 -1.11 -4.38
CA PHE A 157 1.75 -0.20 -4.27
C PHE A 157 1.19 0.20 -5.64
N HIS A 158 2.01 0.15 -6.70
CA HIS A 158 1.55 0.40 -8.08
C HIS A 158 0.78 -0.77 -8.70
N MET A 159 0.70 -1.88 -8.00
CA MET A 159 -0.05 -3.06 -8.41
C MET A 159 -1.38 -3.22 -7.64
N GLY A 160 -1.80 -2.19 -6.90
CA GLY A 160 -3.09 -2.18 -6.23
C GLY A 160 -4.26 -2.18 -7.22
N VAL A 161 -5.37 -2.82 -6.84
CA VAL A 161 -6.58 -2.93 -7.68
C VAL A 161 -7.19 -1.55 -7.96
N ASP A 162 -7.17 -0.64 -6.97
CA ASP A 162 -7.64 0.74 -7.18
C ASP A 162 -6.81 1.47 -8.24
N GLU A 163 -5.49 1.32 -8.18
CA GLU A 163 -4.58 1.97 -9.12
C GLU A 163 -4.74 1.39 -10.53
N HIS A 164 -4.93 0.07 -10.65
CA HIS A 164 -5.23 -0.59 -11.91
C HIS A 164 -6.44 0.05 -12.59
N PHE A 165 -7.60 0.09 -11.91
CA PHE A 165 -8.80 0.67 -12.50
C PHE A 165 -8.73 2.18 -12.69
N LEU A 166 -8.00 2.92 -11.85
CA LEU A 166 -7.72 4.34 -12.08
C LEU A 166 -6.86 4.57 -13.34
N ASN A 167 -5.97 3.64 -13.68
CA ASN A 167 -5.16 3.70 -14.88
C ASN A 167 -5.98 3.40 -16.14
N GLU A 168 -6.88 2.42 -16.06
CA GLU A 168 -7.77 2.02 -17.15
C GLU A 168 -8.94 3.00 -17.37
N ALA A 169 -9.33 3.75 -16.33
CA ALA A 169 -10.49 4.63 -16.41
C ALA A 169 -10.31 5.77 -17.43
N THR A 170 -11.28 5.90 -18.32
CA THR A 170 -11.35 7.02 -19.26
C THR A 170 -11.70 8.34 -18.54
N PRO A 171 -11.46 9.52 -19.15
CA PRO A 171 -11.86 10.80 -18.58
C PRO A 171 -13.35 10.90 -18.26
N ALA A 172 -14.21 10.17 -18.99
CA ALA A 172 -15.65 10.14 -18.76
C ALA A 172 -16.08 9.27 -17.56
N GLN A 173 -15.18 8.40 -17.06
CA GLN A 173 -15.43 7.50 -15.92
C GLN A 173 -14.84 8.00 -14.61
N ARG A 174 -14.00 9.05 -14.65
CA ARG A 174 -13.30 9.62 -13.48
C ARG A 174 -14.08 10.71 -12.79
#